data_6c074857cfa769c3d356ddd95fb5e4fe
#
_entry.id   6c074857cfa769c3d356ddd95fb5e4fe
#
_cell.length_a   1.000
_cell.length_b   1.000
_cell.length_c   1.000
_cell.angle_alpha   90.00
_cell.angle_beta   90.00
_cell.angle_gamma   90.00
#
_symmetry.space_group_name_H-M   'P 1'
#
loop_
_entity.id
_entity.type
_entity.pdbx_description
1 polymer ?
#
loop_
_entity_poly.entity_id
_entity_poly.type
_entity_poly.pdbx_seq_one_letter_code
_entity_poly.pdbx_strand_id
1 'polypeptide(L)'
;PSEQVLDACFNFIAGRFENLLLEEGRRYDVVRAVLAEQAANPRLAVKNVEELSNWVAREDWHLILPAFSRCARITREVETIYPVNPDAFIEPQEAALYEAYRSVKEAVKGSLSVDEFLSNFVKMIPAINEFFDTVLVMTEEENIRQNRLGLLQAIVGLANGRADFSHLEGF
;
A
#
# COMPACT_ATOMS: atom_id res chain seq x y z
N PRO A 1 -20.85 -1.75 -27.82
CA PRO A 1 -21.28 -2.39 -26.58
C PRO A 1 -21.56 -1.31 -25.53
N SER A 2 -22.61 -1.50 -24.71
CA SER A 2 -22.83 -0.59 -23.59
C SER A 2 -21.72 -0.78 -22.55
N GLU A 3 -21.44 0.25 -21.74
CA GLU A 3 -20.47 0.23 -20.64
C GLU A 3 -20.69 -0.97 -19.72
N GLN A 4 -21.95 -1.27 -19.40
CA GLN A 4 -22.36 -2.44 -18.62
C GLN A 4 -21.92 -3.79 -19.22
N VAL A 5 -21.93 -3.92 -20.55
CA VAL A 5 -21.49 -5.15 -21.22
C VAL A 5 -19.97 -5.27 -21.13
N LEU A 6 -19.24 -4.18 -21.27
CA LEU A 6 -17.78 -4.16 -21.12
C LEU A 6 -17.35 -4.51 -19.69
N ASP A 7 -18.03 -3.96 -18.69
CA ASP A 7 -17.78 -4.27 -17.28
C ASP A 7 -18.07 -5.74 -16.95
N ALA A 8 -19.19 -6.28 -17.47
CA ALA A 8 -19.53 -7.69 -17.28
C ALA A 8 -18.48 -8.63 -17.93
N CYS A 9 -18.02 -8.31 -19.13
CA CYS A 9 -16.95 -9.05 -19.80
C CYS A 9 -15.63 -8.97 -19.02
N PHE A 10 -15.27 -7.77 -18.55
CA PHE A 10 -14.06 -7.57 -17.76
C PHE A 10 -14.10 -8.38 -16.47
N ASN A 11 -15.20 -8.31 -15.71
CA ASN A 11 -15.37 -9.06 -14.48
C ASN A 11 -15.32 -10.59 -14.71
N PHE A 12 -15.89 -11.07 -15.79
CA PHE A 12 -15.82 -12.48 -16.16
C PHE A 12 -14.37 -12.91 -16.46
N ILE A 13 -13.63 -12.12 -17.25
CA ILE A 13 -12.23 -12.39 -17.58
C ILE A 13 -11.36 -12.34 -16.31
N ALA A 14 -11.55 -11.33 -15.46
CA ALA A 14 -10.82 -11.21 -14.20
C ALA A 14 -11.04 -12.40 -13.28
N GLY A 15 -12.29 -12.86 -13.13
CA GLY A 15 -12.61 -14.06 -12.34
C GLY A 15 -12.01 -15.36 -12.91
N ARG A 16 -11.96 -15.50 -14.24
CA ARG A 16 -11.27 -16.64 -14.89
C ARG A 16 -9.76 -16.58 -14.66
N PHE A 17 -9.19 -15.39 -14.70
CA PHE A 17 -7.77 -15.17 -14.46
C PHE A 17 -7.40 -15.45 -13.00
N GLU A 18 -8.22 -15.01 -12.03
CA GLU A 18 -8.05 -15.36 -10.61
C GLU A 18 -8.02 -16.88 -10.43
N ASN A 19 -9.01 -17.60 -10.99
CA ASN A 19 -9.07 -19.05 -10.89
C ASN A 19 -7.83 -19.74 -11.48
N LEU A 20 -7.33 -19.27 -12.63
CA LEU A 20 -6.12 -19.81 -13.24
C LEU A 20 -4.90 -19.69 -12.31
N LEU A 21 -4.70 -18.54 -11.70
CA LEU A 21 -3.60 -18.31 -10.76
C LEU A 21 -3.70 -19.21 -9.52
N LEU A 22 -4.93 -19.44 -9.03
CA LEU A 22 -5.18 -20.32 -7.90
C LEU A 22 -4.95 -21.81 -8.25
N GLU A 23 -5.35 -22.24 -9.46
CA GLU A 23 -5.07 -23.58 -9.97
C GLU A 23 -3.56 -23.86 -10.14
N GLU A 24 -2.76 -22.80 -10.40
CA GLU A 24 -1.29 -22.87 -10.41
C GLU A 24 -0.68 -22.95 -9.00
N GLY A 25 -1.49 -23.00 -7.95
CA GLY A 25 -1.03 -23.10 -6.55
C GLY A 25 -0.59 -21.78 -5.92
N ARG A 26 -0.95 -20.63 -6.51
CA ARG A 26 -0.65 -19.31 -5.91
C ARG A 26 -1.54 -19.07 -4.69
N ARG A 27 -1.01 -18.40 -3.66
CA ARG A 27 -1.75 -18.06 -2.44
C ARG A 27 -2.93 -17.14 -2.76
N TYR A 28 -4.09 -17.48 -2.21
CA TYR A 28 -5.34 -16.76 -2.45
C TYR A 28 -5.28 -15.26 -2.06
N ASP A 29 -4.74 -14.97 -0.87
CA ASP A 29 -4.60 -13.60 -0.37
C ASP A 29 -3.67 -12.75 -1.24
N VAL A 30 -2.55 -13.32 -1.71
CA VAL A 30 -1.61 -12.66 -2.62
C VAL A 30 -2.26 -12.38 -3.99
N VAL A 31 -2.96 -13.36 -4.55
CA VAL A 31 -3.65 -13.21 -5.84
C VAL A 31 -4.69 -12.09 -5.73
N ARG A 32 -5.50 -12.08 -4.69
CA ARG A 32 -6.50 -11.04 -4.48
C ARG A 32 -5.91 -9.66 -4.26
N ALA A 33 -4.85 -9.55 -3.47
CA ALA A 33 -4.17 -8.28 -3.25
C ALA A 33 -3.70 -7.65 -4.56
N VAL A 34 -3.10 -8.45 -5.45
CA VAL A 34 -2.60 -7.95 -6.74
C VAL A 34 -3.73 -7.67 -7.72
N LEU A 35 -4.70 -8.58 -7.85
CA LEU A 35 -5.80 -8.42 -8.81
C LEU A 35 -6.74 -7.27 -8.45
N ALA A 36 -6.82 -6.88 -7.18
CA ALA A 36 -7.57 -5.68 -6.78
C ALA A 36 -7.07 -4.41 -7.50
N GLU A 37 -5.78 -4.35 -7.85
CA GLU A 37 -5.15 -3.19 -8.50
C GLU A 37 -4.81 -3.44 -9.98
N GLN A 38 -4.58 -4.69 -10.40
CA GLN A 38 -3.97 -5.00 -11.69
C GLN A 38 -4.75 -5.99 -12.55
N ALA A 39 -6.01 -6.25 -12.28
CA ALA A 39 -6.82 -7.19 -13.07
C ALA A 39 -6.85 -6.84 -14.58
N ALA A 40 -6.72 -5.57 -14.94
CA ALA A 40 -6.69 -5.09 -16.33
C ALA A 40 -5.34 -5.33 -17.04
N ASN A 41 -4.29 -5.74 -16.31
CA ASN A 41 -2.96 -5.99 -16.89
C ASN A 41 -2.44 -7.38 -16.47
N PRO A 42 -2.88 -8.47 -17.12
CA PRO A 42 -2.54 -9.83 -16.72
C PRO A 42 -1.04 -10.11 -16.64
N ARG A 43 -0.24 -9.55 -17.57
CA ARG A 43 1.20 -9.75 -17.58
C ARG A 43 1.88 -9.16 -16.32
N LEU A 44 1.46 -7.97 -15.96
CA LEU A 44 2.00 -7.30 -14.76
C LEU A 44 1.48 -7.97 -13.49
N ALA A 45 0.21 -8.40 -13.49
CA ALA A 45 -0.39 -9.12 -12.37
C ALA A 45 0.34 -10.43 -12.08
N VAL A 46 0.66 -11.25 -13.09
CA VAL A 46 1.45 -12.49 -12.91
C VAL A 46 2.80 -12.19 -12.27
N LYS A 47 3.51 -11.19 -12.79
CA LYS A 47 4.80 -10.75 -12.23
C LYS A 47 4.67 -10.32 -10.77
N ASN A 48 3.69 -9.49 -10.45
CA ASN A 48 3.50 -8.98 -9.10
C ASN A 48 2.97 -10.04 -8.13
N VAL A 49 2.20 -11.02 -8.58
CA VAL A 49 1.83 -12.19 -7.76
C VAL A 49 3.08 -12.99 -7.38
N GLU A 50 4.01 -13.18 -8.31
CA GLU A 50 5.28 -13.86 -8.03
C GLU A 50 6.15 -13.04 -7.07
N GLU A 51 6.32 -11.75 -7.32
CA GLU A 51 7.08 -10.84 -6.46
C GLU A 51 6.51 -10.81 -5.05
N LEU A 52 5.19 -10.60 -4.89
CA LEU A 52 4.54 -10.56 -3.58
C LEU A 52 4.58 -11.92 -2.86
N SER A 53 4.47 -13.03 -3.60
CA SER A 53 4.63 -14.37 -3.03
C SER A 53 5.99 -14.57 -2.39
N ASN A 54 7.05 -14.07 -3.04
CA ASN A 54 8.41 -14.11 -2.49
C ASN A 54 8.54 -13.24 -1.23
N TRP A 55 7.90 -12.07 -1.21
CA TRP A 55 7.92 -11.17 -0.05
C TRP A 55 7.20 -11.76 1.16
N VAL A 56 6.00 -12.32 0.99
CA VAL A 56 5.22 -12.90 2.10
C VAL A 56 5.85 -14.17 2.67
N ALA A 57 6.74 -14.83 1.94
CA ALA A 57 7.50 -15.98 2.39
C ALA A 57 8.78 -15.62 3.20
N ARG A 58 9.14 -14.35 3.29
CA ARG A 58 10.33 -13.90 4.02
C ARG A 58 10.15 -14.00 5.53
N GLU A 59 11.21 -14.31 6.23
CA GLU A 59 11.22 -14.36 7.70
C GLU A 59 10.86 -13.01 8.34
N ASP A 60 11.26 -11.90 7.72
CA ASP A 60 11.01 -10.55 8.22
C ASP A 60 9.65 -9.95 7.79
N TRP A 61 8.82 -10.72 7.06
CA TRP A 61 7.51 -10.26 6.63
C TRP A 61 6.60 -9.81 7.78
N HIS A 62 6.72 -10.46 8.93
CA HIS A 62 6.00 -10.12 10.16
C HIS A 62 6.35 -8.73 10.73
N LEU A 63 7.40 -8.08 10.24
CA LEU A 63 7.76 -6.69 10.57
C LEU A 63 7.29 -5.72 9.47
N ILE A 64 7.24 -6.17 8.22
CA ILE A 64 6.93 -5.34 7.04
C ILE A 64 5.43 -5.05 6.96
N LEU A 65 4.60 -6.09 6.93
CA LEU A 65 3.16 -5.91 6.80
C LEU A 65 2.54 -5.10 7.96
N PRO A 66 2.88 -5.33 9.24
CA PRO A 66 2.35 -4.51 10.33
C PRO A 66 2.72 -3.03 10.25
N ALA A 67 3.92 -2.68 9.77
CA ALA A 67 4.30 -1.29 9.58
C ALA A 67 3.40 -0.58 8.55
N PHE A 68 3.09 -1.24 7.44
CA PHE A 68 2.15 -0.72 6.44
C PHE A 68 0.71 -0.69 7.00
N SER A 69 0.26 -1.77 7.62
CA SER A 69 -1.12 -1.88 8.11
C SER A 69 -1.43 -0.87 9.22
N ARG A 70 -0.46 -0.47 10.06
CA ARG A 70 -0.65 0.63 11.03
C ARG A 70 -1.05 1.92 10.34
N CYS A 71 -0.35 2.30 9.27
CA CYS A 71 -0.68 3.49 8.48
C CYS A 71 -2.07 3.38 7.86
N ALA A 72 -2.39 2.21 7.28
CA ALA A 72 -3.67 2.00 6.61
C ALA A 72 -4.86 1.96 7.58
N ARG A 73 -4.72 1.30 8.73
CA ARG A 73 -5.81 1.17 9.70
C ARG A 73 -6.25 2.50 10.31
N ILE A 74 -5.31 3.38 10.63
CA ILE A 74 -5.63 4.67 11.24
C ILE A 74 -6.27 5.64 10.24
N THR A 75 -6.04 5.43 8.93
CA THR A 75 -6.59 6.25 7.86
C THR A 75 -7.82 5.65 7.17
N ARG A 76 -8.17 4.40 7.48
CA ARG A 76 -9.22 3.64 6.78
C ARG A 76 -10.58 4.34 6.72
N GLU A 77 -11.01 4.95 7.83
CA GLU A 77 -12.33 5.59 7.95
C GLU A 77 -12.30 7.08 7.62
N VAL A 78 -11.14 7.57 7.17
CA VAL A 78 -10.97 8.99 6.83
C VAL A 78 -11.22 9.17 5.34
N GLU A 79 -12.43 9.60 4.97
CA GLU A 79 -12.84 9.78 3.57
C GLU A 79 -12.12 10.96 2.89
N THR A 80 -11.81 11.99 3.66
CA THR A 80 -11.13 13.19 3.15
C THR A 80 -9.63 12.93 2.98
N ILE A 81 -9.10 13.20 1.79
CA ILE A 81 -7.65 13.18 1.55
C ILE A 81 -7.08 14.54 1.93
N TYR A 82 -6.21 14.54 2.93
CA TYR A 82 -5.55 15.76 3.40
C TYR A 82 -4.22 15.99 2.68
N PRO A 83 -3.95 17.24 2.26
CA PRO A 83 -2.63 17.61 1.75
C PRO A 83 -1.61 17.61 2.89
N VAL A 84 -0.38 17.18 2.59
CA VAL A 84 0.72 17.27 3.55
C VAL A 84 1.38 18.64 3.45
N ASN A 85 1.48 19.33 4.57
CA ASN A 85 2.20 20.59 4.69
C ASN A 85 3.46 20.40 5.58
N PRO A 86 4.66 20.27 4.99
CA PRO A 86 5.89 20.08 5.76
C PRO A 86 6.25 21.23 6.69
N ASP A 87 5.82 22.47 6.36
CA ASP A 87 6.10 23.65 7.19
C ASP A 87 5.27 23.67 8.49
N ALA A 88 4.24 22.80 8.57
CA ALA A 88 3.38 22.66 9.74
C ALA A 88 3.77 21.47 10.63
N PHE A 89 4.90 20.83 10.39
CA PHE A 89 5.40 19.77 11.27
C PHE A 89 5.89 20.35 12.60
N ILE A 90 5.52 19.70 13.69
CA ILE A 90 5.85 20.11 15.05
C ILE A 90 6.93 19.21 15.62
N GLU A 91 6.78 17.89 15.44
CA GLU A 91 7.70 16.90 15.97
C GLU A 91 8.75 16.55 14.89
N PRO A 92 10.02 16.35 15.27
CA PRO A 92 11.07 15.99 14.31
C PRO A 92 10.79 14.66 13.58
N GLN A 93 10.01 13.75 14.18
CA GLN A 93 9.64 12.48 13.58
C GLN A 93 8.66 12.64 12.40
N GLU A 94 7.85 13.71 12.39
CA GLU A 94 6.99 14.03 11.25
C GLU A 94 7.85 14.37 10.02
N ALA A 95 8.87 15.21 10.23
CA ALA A 95 9.81 15.58 9.16
C ALA A 95 10.65 14.38 8.69
N ALA A 96 11.14 13.55 9.63
CA ALA A 96 11.90 12.35 9.30
C ALA A 96 11.09 11.34 8.49
N LEU A 97 9.83 11.09 8.87
CA LEU A 97 8.92 10.21 8.14
C LEU A 97 8.58 10.77 6.75
N TYR A 98 8.38 12.09 6.65
CA TYR A 98 8.10 12.74 5.36
C TYR A 98 9.28 12.63 4.39
N GLU A 99 10.52 12.81 4.86
CA GLU A 99 11.72 12.65 4.02
C GLU A 99 11.90 11.18 3.58
N ALA A 100 11.64 10.22 4.47
CA ALA A 100 11.63 8.81 4.11
C ALA A 100 10.56 8.50 3.05
N TYR A 101 9.34 9.03 3.22
CA TYR A 101 8.27 8.93 2.23
C TYR A 101 8.67 9.51 0.87
N ARG A 102 9.26 10.71 0.84
CA ARG A 102 9.72 11.35 -0.41
C ARG A 102 10.75 10.50 -1.13
N SER A 103 11.69 9.94 -0.38
CA SER A 103 12.73 9.05 -0.93
C SER A 103 12.13 7.81 -1.59
N VAL A 104 11.17 7.16 -0.91
CA VAL A 104 10.46 6.00 -1.48
C VAL A 104 9.66 6.40 -2.71
N LYS A 105 8.89 7.49 -2.62
CA LYS A 105 8.06 7.99 -3.74
C LYS A 105 8.88 8.24 -5.00
N GLU A 106 10.05 8.86 -4.87
CA GLU A 106 10.91 9.12 -6.02
C GLU A 106 11.56 7.83 -6.55
N ALA A 107 11.98 6.93 -5.66
CA ALA A 107 12.58 5.65 -6.05
C ALA A 107 11.63 4.73 -6.83
N VAL A 108 10.33 4.78 -6.53
CA VAL A 108 9.31 3.93 -7.19
C VAL A 108 8.55 4.63 -8.32
N LYS A 109 8.96 5.83 -8.66
CA LYS A 109 8.30 6.65 -9.68
C LYS A 109 8.28 5.97 -11.04
N GLY A 110 7.09 5.85 -11.62
CA GLY A 110 6.90 5.19 -12.92
C GLY A 110 6.96 3.68 -12.90
N SER A 111 7.21 3.06 -11.75
CA SER A 111 7.19 1.60 -11.57
C SER A 111 5.89 1.15 -10.91
N LEU A 112 5.35 0.02 -11.38
CA LEU A 112 4.22 -0.69 -10.77
C LEU A 112 4.67 -2.05 -10.18
N SER A 113 5.97 -2.28 -10.02
CA SER A 113 6.51 -3.48 -9.39
C SER A 113 6.26 -3.47 -7.89
N VAL A 114 5.76 -4.57 -7.36
CA VAL A 114 5.61 -4.81 -5.92
C VAL A 114 6.99 -4.96 -5.26
N ASP A 115 7.93 -5.61 -5.93
CA ASP A 115 9.28 -5.81 -5.41
C ASP A 115 10.03 -4.48 -5.25
N GLU A 116 9.99 -3.61 -6.25
CA GLU A 116 10.60 -2.29 -6.16
C GLU A 116 9.97 -1.44 -5.04
N PHE A 117 8.64 -1.52 -4.91
CA PHE A 117 7.95 -0.81 -3.83
C PHE A 117 8.39 -1.33 -2.46
N LEU A 118 8.29 -2.63 -2.21
CA LEU A 118 8.60 -3.21 -0.89
C LEU A 118 10.08 -3.08 -0.53
N SER A 119 11.00 -3.22 -1.51
CA SER A 119 12.45 -3.02 -1.31
C SER A 119 12.79 -1.60 -0.83
N ASN A 120 12.02 -0.61 -1.23
CA ASN A 120 12.18 0.77 -0.77
C ASN A 120 11.37 1.05 0.49
N PHE A 121 10.15 0.49 0.61
CA PHE A 121 9.31 0.63 1.80
C PHE A 121 9.99 0.12 3.08
N VAL A 122 10.71 -1.01 3.00
CA VAL A 122 11.49 -1.55 4.14
C VAL A 122 12.43 -0.52 4.75
N LYS A 123 13.02 0.35 3.93
CA LYS A 123 13.93 1.42 4.41
C LYS A 123 13.20 2.51 5.20
N MET A 124 11.89 2.64 5.02
CA MET A 124 11.05 3.62 5.73
C MET A 124 10.52 3.08 7.07
N ILE A 125 10.52 1.77 7.30
CA ILE A 125 9.95 1.14 8.50
C ILE A 125 10.49 1.75 9.82
N PRO A 126 11.79 2.00 9.99
CA PRO A 126 12.30 2.63 11.21
C PRO A 126 11.65 4.00 11.48
N ALA A 127 11.48 4.82 10.46
CA ALA A 127 10.84 6.13 10.60
C ALA A 127 9.33 6.01 10.90
N ILE A 128 8.64 5.01 10.33
CA ILE A 128 7.24 4.70 10.65
C ILE A 128 7.11 4.32 12.13
N ASN A 129 7.95 3.42 12.61
CA ASN A 129 7.90 2.95 13.99
C ASN A 129 8.16 4.10 14.97
N GLU A 130 9.23 4.88 14.75
CA GLU A 130 9.56 6.02 15.60
C GLU A 130 8.44 7.08 15.61
N PHE A 131 7.83 7.35 14.45
CA PHE A 131 6.68 8.24 14.36
C PHE A 131 5.52 7.75 15.24
N PHE A 132 5.11 6.49 15.13
CA PHE A 132 4.01 5.98 15.93
C PHE A 132 4.33 5.81 17.42
N ASP A 133 5.59 5.65 17.78
CA ASP A 133 6.02 5.54 19.16
C ASP A 133 6.06 6.88 19.90
N THR A 134 6.23 7.99 19.17
CA THR A 134 6.45 9.32 19.75
C THR A 134 5.36 10.33 19.40
N VAL A 135 4.66 10.18 18.28
CA VAL A 135 3.69 11.15 17.76
C VAL A 135 2.26 10.69 18.01
N LEU A 136 1.46 11.51 18.69
CA LEU A 136 0.03 11.29 18.87
C LEU A 136 -0.72 11.72 17.61
N VAL A 137 -1.01 10.78 16.69
CA VAL A 137 -1.69 11.08 15.42
C VAL A 137 -3.05 11.72 15.63
N MET A 138 -3.89 11.13 16.53
CA MET A 138 -5.25 11.58 16.81
C MET A 138 -5.29 12.67 17.90
N THR A 139 -4.45 13.70 17.76
CA THR A 139 -4.46 14.88 18.63
C THR A 139 -5.78 15.67 18.53
N GLU A 140 -6.10 16.46 19.55
CA GLU A 140 -7.29 17.33 19.56
C GLU A 140 -7.17 18.49 18.56
N GLU A 141 -5.95 18.96 18.28
CA GLU A 141 -5.70 20.03 17.33
C GLU A 141 -5.94 19.55 15.89
N GLU A 142 -7.03 20.04 15.30
CA GLU A 142 -7.53 19.55 14.01
C GLU A 142 -6.51 19.69 12.88
N ASN A 143 -5.87 20.84 12.75
CA ASN A 143 -4.88 21.08 11.68
C ASN A 143 -3.70 20.13 11.76
N ILE A 144 -3.20 19.88 12.99
CA ILE A 144 -2.09 18.96 13.23
C ILE A 144 -2.52 17.54 12.91
N ARG A 145 -3.68 17.12 13.39
CA ARG A 145 -4.27 15.80 13.11
C ARG A 145 -4.43 15.57 11.61
N GLN A 146 -4.99 16.53 10.88
CA GLN A 146 -5.20 16.43 9.44
C GLN A 146 -3.86 16.30 8.69
N ASN A 147 -2.85 17.05 9.07
CA ASN A 147 -1.52 16.97 8.46
C ASN A 147 -0.85 15.61 8.69
N ARG A 148 -0.95 15.06 9.91
CA ARG A 148 -0.46 13.72 10.27
C ARG A 148 -1.19 12.62 9.52
N LEU A 149 -2.52 12.69 9.44
CA LEU A 149 -3.33 11.77 8.65
C LEU A 149 -2.99 11.86 7.17
N GLY A 150 -2.82 13.06 6.62
CA GLY A 150 -2.40 13.27 5.23
C GLY A 150 -1.07 12.59 4.89
N LEU A 151 -0.09 12.66 5.79
CA LEU A 151 1.19 11.97 5.62
C LEU A 151 1.01 10.45 5.57
N LEU A 152 0.22 9.89 6.48
CA LEU A 152 -0.06 8.45 6.51
C LEU A 152 -0.87 7.98 5.29
N GLN A 153 -1.86 8.77 4.84
CA GLN A 153 -2.59 8.52 3.59
C GLN A 153 -1.66 8.52 2.37
N ALA A 154 -0.71 9.45 2.32
CA ALA A 154 0.27 9.53 1.25
C ALA A 154 1.19 8.29 1.22
N ILE A 155 1.58 7.77 2.39
CA ILE A 155 2.36 6.52 2.52
C ILE A 155 1.55 5.33 2.02
N VAL A 156 0.30 5.18 2.46
CA VAL A 156 -0.60 4.10 2.01
C VAL A 156 -0.81 4.18 0.50
N GLY A 157 -0.97 5.38 -0.05
CA GLY A 157 -1.12 5.62 -1.49
C GLY A 157 0.05 5.16 -2.35
N LEU A 158 1.23 4.94 -1.78
CA LEU A 158 2.37 4.36 -2.52
C LEU A 158 2.10 2.93 -3.02
N ALA A 159 1.19 2.20 -2.42
CA ALA A 159 0.81 0.85 -2.87
C ALA A 159 -0.18 0.86 -4.05
N ASN A 160 -0.84 1.99 -4.33
CA ASN A 160 -1.83 2.11 -5.40
C ASN A 160 -1.27 1.68 -6.74
N GLY A 161 -2.06 0.95 -7.52
CA GLY A 161 -1.67 0.39 -8.82
C GLY A 161 -0.73 -0.83 -8.73
N ARG A 162 -0.32 -1.26 -7.53
CA ARG A 162 0.57 -2.41 -7.30
C ARG A 162 -0.15 -3.58 -6.67
N ALA A 163 -0.65 -3.39 -5.46
CA ALA A 163 -1.45 -4.37 -4.73
C ALA A 163 -2.23 -3.69 -3.60
N ASP A 164 -3.42 -4.19 -3.32
CA ASP A 164 -4.18 -3.84 -2.12
C ASP A 164 -3.81 -4.80 -0.98
N PHE A 165 -2.92 -4.36 -0.11
CA PHE A 165 -2.39 -5.19 0.98
C PHE A 165 -3.43 -5.53 2.05
N SER A 166 -4.60 -4.89 2.04
CA SER A 166 -5.68 -5.23 2.98
C SER A 166 -6.24 -6.64 2.78
N HIS A 167 -5.98 -7.26 1.63
CA HIS A 167 -6.34 -8.65 1.35
C HIS A 167 -5.38 -9.67 1.96
N LEU A 168 -4.19 -9.27 2.39
CA LEU A 168 -3.17 -10.18 2.89
C LEU A 168 -3.49 -10.70 4.28
N GLU A 169 -3.19 -11.96 4.51
CA GLU A 169 -3.28 -12.59 5.83
C GLU A 169 -2.37 -11.87 6.84
N GLY A 170 -2.95 -11.46 7.96
CA GLY A 170 -2.24 -10.72 9.02
C GLY A 170 -2.28 -9.20 8.90
N PHE A 171 -2.99 -8.65 7.90
CA PHE A 171 -3.19 -7.20 7.72
C PHE A 171 -3.96 -6.54 8.86
#